data_665feb1ff58cffab9ca60ac3691b4595
#
_entry.id   665feb1ff58cffab9ca60ac3691b4595
#
_cell.length_a   1.000
_cell.length_b   1.000
_cell.length_c   1.000
_cell.angle_alpha   90.00
_cell.angle_beta   90.00
_cell.angle_gamma   90.00
#
_symmetry.space_group_name_H-M   'P 1'
#
loop_
_entity.id
_entity.type
_entity.pdbx_description
1 polymer ?
#
loop_
_entity_poly.entity_id
_entity_poly.type
_entity_poly.pdbx_seq_one_letter_code
_entity_poly.pdbx_strand_id
1 'polypeptide(L)'
;MFITRSRFTSYFRFHKLVVLAVLFIFPTAYAQQPLPPSGAYDASPYLGQVRNTYVYGDIWERPNLSKRDRSMITVAVNQALYATNELRLHMGRALDNGVTQTELSEIIAHVMWYSGFPTGVNAARVVAEVFSERGLPNIPSGASSRQPPADPELEFPDAYPQTPYLRDLLNQVVYAETWKRSELSPRDRSMITVAVGTALYASSEVRYHVGRALNNGVTQDEISEIITHVTFYSGFPTGVNASRIAAEVFEGRGLPLAGGRFPGAPYLGELIGGLVYGETWSREQLSTRDRSLATIAVTLAGYQSDQLRVHLRRGLDNGLTTQEIAELIAQVTLYSGFPTGVNGSRIFAEILRERGMPLPD
;
A
#
# COMPACT_ATOMS: atom_id res chain seq x y z
N MET A 1 -20.29 -57.03 -80.27
CA MET A 1 -19.52 -56.67 -81.49
C MET A 1 -18.77 -55.33 -81.13
N PHE A 2 -17.45 -55.39 -81.10
CA PHE A 2 -16.45 -54.32 -81.07
C PHE A 2 -16.61 -53.20 -80.03
N ILE A 3 -15.82 -53.15 -78.90
CA ILE A 3 -14.45 -52.66 -78.69
C ILE A 3 -14.36 -51.20 -79.05
N THR A 4 -14.05 -50.32 -78.02
CA THR A 4 -12.77 -49.64 -77.94
C THR A 4 -12.59 -49.05 -76.57
N ARG A 5 -11.37 -49.23 -75.99
CA ARG A 5 -10.83 -48.65 -74.77
C ARG A 5 -10.47 -47.20 -75.08
N SER A 6 -10.79 -46.27 -74.14
CA SER A 6 -10.10 -45.02 -74.05
C SER A 6 -9.67 -44.81 -72.62
N ARG A 7 -8.36 -44.65 -72.41
CA ARG A 7 -7.68 -44.36 -71.18
C ARG A 7 -7.87 -42.86 -70.89
N PHE A 8 -8.38 -42.55 -69.72
CA PHE A 8 -8.22 -41.20 -69.16
C PHE A 8 -7.37 -41.30 -67.91
N THR A 9 -6.14 -40.79 -68.02
CA THR A 9 -5.20 -40.56 -66.94
C THR A 9 -5.65 -39.33 -66.16
N SER A 10 -6.12 -39.58 -64.93
CA SER A 10 -6.49 -38.53 -64.00
C SER A 10 -5.22 -38.04 -63.27
N TYR A 11 -4.83 -36.80 -63.56
CA TYR A 11 -3.80 -36.10 -62.82
C TYR A 11 -4.37 -35.63 -61.50
N PHE A 12 -4.04 -36.29 -60.37
CA PHE A 12 -4.22 -35.77 -59.01
C PHE A 12 -3.09 -34.77 -58.71
N ARG A 13 -3.41 -33.50 -58.82
CA ARG A 13 -2.56 -32.42 -58.25
C ARG A 13 -2.76 -32.38 -56.75
N PHE A 14 -1.79 -32.85 -55.99
CA PHE A 14 -1.67 -32.61 -54.58
C PHE A 14 -1.37 -31.12 -54.37
N HIS A 15 -2.37 -30.35 -53.96
CA HIS A 15 -2.15 -29.04 -53.35
C HIS A 15 -1.67 -29.27 -51.93
N LYS A 16 -0.37 -29.03 -51.71
CA LYS A 16 0.17 -28.92 -50.36
C LYS A 16 -0.43 -27.68 -49.69
N LEU A 17 -1.39 -27.90 -48.80
CA LEU A 17 -1.83 -26.86 -47.87
C LEU A 17 -0.66 -26.63 -46.92
N VAL A 18 0.08 -25.54 -47.11
CA VAL A 18 1.02 -25.03 -46.14
C VAL A 18 0.17 -24.35 -45.08
N VAL A 19 -0.15 -25.05 -43.99
CA VAL A 19 -0.68 -24.45 -42.77
C VAL A 19 0.48 -23.69 -42.15
N LEU A 20 0.51 -22.36 -42.35
CA LEU A 20 1.38 -21.47 -41.61
C LEU A 20 0.83 -21.43 -40.16
N ALA A 21 1.41 -22.28 -39.30
CA ALA A 21 1.23 -22.13 -37.86
C ALA A 21 1.93 -20.83 -37.45
N VAL A 22 1.15 -19.74 -37.34
CA VAL A 22 1.59 -18.56 -36.66
C VAL A 22 1.68 -18.94 -35.17
N LEU A 23 2.86 -19.39 -34.77
CA LEU A 23 3.22 -19.45 -33.36
C LEU A 23 3.15 -18.01 -32.82
N PHE A 24 2.03 -17.69 -32.19
CA PHE A 24 2.01 -16.60 -31.22
C PHE A 24 2.98 -17.01 -30.12
N ILE A 25 4.23 -16.57 -30.24
CA ILE A 25 5.17 -16.53 -29.13
C ILE A 25 4.58 -15.46 -28.21
N PHE A 26 3.68 -15.86 -27.30
CA PHE A 26 3.48 -15.10 -26.09
C PHE A 26 4.86 -15.04 -25.43
N PRO A 27 5.38 -13.87 -25.10
CA PRO A 27 6.57 -13.80 -24.28
C PRO A 27 6.21 -14.46 -22.95
N THR A 28 6.51 -15.74 -22.86
CA THR A 28 6.53 -16.49 -21.60
C THR A 28 7.63 -15.88 -20.77
N ALA A 29 7.27 -15.60 -19.53
CA ALA A 29 8.14 -15.16 -18.47
C ALA A 29 8.58 -13.69 -18.60
N TYR A 30 7.74 -12.79 -18.10
CA TYR A 30 8.30 -11.80 -17.20
C TYR A 30 8.87 -12.59 -16.01
N ALA A 31 10.01 -13.24 -16.25
CA ALA A 31 10.87 -13.68 -15.19
C ALA A 31 11.07 -12.45 -14.32
N GLN A 32 10.68 -12.54 -13.06
CA GLN A 32 11.01 -11.55 -12.06
C GLN A 32 12.48 -11.19 -12.31
N GLN A 33 12.73 -9.96 -12.80
CA GLN A 33 14.11 -9.52 -12.88
C GLN A 33 14.64 -9.63 -11.45
N PRO A 34 15.70 -10.41 -11.22
CA PRO A 34 16.30 -10.45 -9.92
C PRO A 34 16.59 -8.99 -9.57
N LEU A 35 16.08 -8.54 -8.43
CA LEU A 35 16.48 -7.23 -7.92
C LEU A 35 18.01 -7.21 -7.93
N PRO A 36 18.62 -6.07 -8.26
CA PRO A 36 20.07 -5.97 -8.20
C PRO A 36 20.53 -6.54 -6.86
N PRO A 37 21.62 -7.29 -6.82
CA PRO A 37 22.21 -7.77 -5.58
C PRO A 37 22.60 -6.52 -4.78
N SER A 38 21.64 -5.95 -4.07
CA SER A 38 21.95 -4.96 -3.07
C SER A 38 22.43 -5.79 -1.88
N GLY A 39 23.63 -5.55 -1.40
CA GLY A 39 24.15 -6.14 -0.15
C GLY A 39 23.28 -5.85 1.08
N ALA A 40 22.12 -5.22 0.88
CA ALA A 40 21.11 -4.92 1.89
C ALA A 40 20.60 -6.17 2.62
N TYR A 41 20.55 -7.32 1.94
CA TYR A 41 20.08 -8.58 2.55
C TYR A 41 21.21 -9.44 3.11
N ASP A 42 22.48 -9.14 2.78
CA ASP A 42 23.62 -9.89 3.28
C ASP A 42 23.75 -9.72 4.81
N ALA A 43 23.50 -8.52 5.30
CA ALA A 43 23.46 -8.23 6.73
C ALA A 43 22.15 -8.66 7.42
N SER A 44 21.11 -8.98 6.67
CA SER A 44 19.79 -9.38 7.17
C SER A 44 19.20 -10.51 6.33
N PRO A 45 19.79 -11.73 6.34
CA PRO A 45 19.37 -12.83 5.48
C PRO A 45 17.91 -13.22 5.63
N TYR A 46 17.37 -13.16 6.86
CA TYR A 46 15.96 -13.44 7.12
C TYR A 46 15.02 -12.42 6.47
N LEU A 47 15.41 -11.15 6.39
CA LEU A 47 14.65 -10.15 5.64
C LEU A 47 14.59 -10.51 4.16
N GLY A 48 15.70 -10.99 3.58
CA GLY A 48 15.75 -11.50 2.21
C GLY A 48 14.82 -12.71 2.00
N GLN A 49 14.79 -13.63 2.95
CA GLN A 49 13.88 -14.79 2.95
C GLN A 49 12.41 -14.35 3.00
N VAL A 50 12.03 -13.50 3.94
CA VAL A 50 10.66 -12.96 4.07
C VAL A 50 10.23 -12.25 2.79
N ARG A 51 11.12 -11.41 2.23
CA ARG A 51 10.86 -10.73 0.96
C ARG A 51 10.56 -11.71 -0.17
N ASN A 52 11.37 -12.74 -0.34
CA ASN A 52 11.21 -13.68 -1.45
C ASN A 52 10.00 -14.59 -1.25
N THR A 53 9.78 -15.09 -0.04
CA THR A 53 8.70 -16.04 0.27
C THR A 53 7.35 -15.35 0.35
N TYR A 54 7.24 -14.27 1.12
CA TYR A 54 5.96 -13.65 1.43
C TYR A 54 5.64 -12.46 0.53
N VAL A 55 6.59 -11.52 0.34
CA VAL A 55 6.27 -10.33 -0.45
C VAL A 55 6.07 -10.71 -1.93
N TYR A 56 7.08 -11.29 -2.56
CA TYR A 56 7.03 -11.60 -3.99
C TYR A 56 6.52 -13.01 -4.31
N GLY A 57 6.70 -13.98 -3.40
CA GLY A 57 6.21 -15.35 -3.60
C GLY A 57 4.72 -15.54 -3.31
N ASP A 58 4.13 -14.64 -2.50
CA ASP A 58 2.73 -14.73 -2.10
C ASP A 58 1.98 -13.41 -2.39
N ILE A 59 2.23 -12.33 -1.63
CA ILE A 59 1.43 -11.09 -1.68
C ILE A 59 1.34 -10.50 -3.08
N TRP A 60 2.45 -10.46 -3.83
CA TRP A 60 2.43 -9.96 -5.20
C TRP A 60 1.76 -10.90 -6.20
N GLU A 61 1.57 -12.18 -5.87
CA GLU A 61 0.94 -13.18 -6.73
C GLU A 61 -0.55 -13.41 -6.44
N ARG A 62 -1.08 -12.82 -5.38
CA ARG A 62 -2.50 -12.98 -5.01
C ARG A 62 -3.43 -12.40 -6.08
N PRO A 63 -4.54 -13.10 -6.41
CA PRO A 63 -5.36 -12.78 -7.58
C PRO A 63 -6.24 -11.52 -7.46
N ASN A 64 -6.56 -11.09 -6.23
CA ASN A 64 -7.59 -10.07 -5.98
C ASN A 64 -7.15 -8.63 -6.30
N LEU A 65 -5.90 -8.41 -6.69
CA LEU A 65 -5.41 -7.15 -7.25
C LEU A 65 -4.47 -7.43 -8.42
N SER A 66 -4.63 -6.68 -9.49
CA SER A 66 -3.72 -6.76 -10.64
C SER A 66 -2.29 -6.30 -10.28
N LYS A 67 -1.29 -6.75 -11.04
CA LYS A 67 0.10 -6.26 -10.89
C LYS A 67 0.18 -4.74 -11.08
N ARG A 68 -0.63 -4.18 -11.99
CA ARG A 68 -0.74 -2.74 -12.20
C ARG A 68 -1.25 -2.03 -10.96
N ASP A 69 -2.37 -2.50 -10.39
CA ASP A 69 -2.96 -1.88 -9.20
C ASP A 69 -2.02 -1.97 -8.00
N ARG A 70 -1.37 -3.12 -7.78
CA ARG A 70 -0.32 -3.28 -6.75
C ARG A 70 0.82 -2.29 -6.93
N SER A 71 1.26 -2.08 -8.18
CA SER A 71 2.34 -1.13 -8.46
C SER A 71 1.93 0.30 -8.17
N MET A 72 0.72 0.73 -8.54
CA MET A 72 0.21 2.07 -8.25
C MET A 72 0.15 2.35 -6.75
N ILE A 73 -0.45 1.43 -5.98
CA ILE A 73 -0.54 1.59 -4.51
C ILE A 73 0.84 1.54 -3.84
N THR A 74 1.77 0.73 -4.35
CA THR A 74 3.14 0.65 -3.81
C THR A 74 3.92 1.94 -4.07
N VAL A 75 3.83 2.51 -5.27
CA VAL A 75 4.42 3.83 -5.58
C VAL A 75 3.86 4.89 -4.64
N ALA A 76 2.53 4.93 -4.48
CA ALA A 76 1.86 5.90 -3.61
C ALA A 76 2.29 5.79 -2.14
N VAL A 77 2.38 4.58 -1.61
CA VAL A 77 2.83 4.32 -0.23
C VAL A 77 4.29 4.72 -0.04
N ASN A 78 5.18 4.33 -0.96
CA ASN A 78 6.61 4.71 -0.87
C ASN A 78 6.82 6.22 -0.98
N GLN A 79 6.01 6.92 -1.78
CA GLN A 79 5.99 8.38 -1.80
C GLN A 79 5.57 8.95 -0.44
N ALA A 80 4.44 8.48 0.10
CA ALA A 80 3.89 8.97 1.35
C ALA A 80 4.83 8.74 2.55
N LEU A 81 5.54 7.63 2.55
CA LEU A 81 6.53 7.27 3.59
C LEU A 81 7.92 7.85 3.34
N TYR A 82 8.12 8.61 2.27
CA TYR A 82 9.42 9.19 1.89
C TYR A 82 10.52 8.14 1.64
N ALA A 83 10.13 6.92 1.25
CA ALA A 83 11.03 5.80 1.02
C ALA A 83 11.67 5.90 -0.39
N THR A 84 12.58 6.85 -0.59
CA THR A 84 13.09 7.28 -1.91
C THR A 84 13.70 6.16 -2.75
N ASN A 85 14.51 5.28 -2.15
CA ASN A 85 15.14 4.16 -2.87
C ASN A 85 14.10 3.14 -3.35
N GLU A 86 13.16 2.78 -2.47
CA GLU A 86 12.07 1.87 -2.81
C GLU A 86 11.13 2.50 -3.83
N LEU A 87 10.88 3.81 -3.73
CA LEU A 87 10.08 4.57 -4.68
C LEU A 87 10.66 4.48 -6.09
N ARG A 88 11.98 4.69 -6.27
CA ARG A 88 12.68 4.54 -7.55
C ARG A 88 12.46 3.14 -8.14
N LEU A 89 12.71 2.11 -7.35
CA LEU A 89 12.55 0.72 -7.77
C LEU A 89 11.11 0.45 -8.22
N HIS A 90 10.14 0.87 -7.42
CA HIS A 90 8.72 0.59 -7.69
C HIS A 90 8.13 1.45 -8.80
N MET A 91 8.63 2.65 -9.09
CA MET A 91 8.27 3.41 -10.29
C MET A 91 8.70 2.66 -11.56
N GLY A 92 9.92 2.11 -11.58
CA GLY A 92 10.37 1.27 -12.67
C GLY A 92 9.47 0.06 -12.90
N ARG A 93 9.12 -0.65 -11.82
CA ARG A 93 8.19 -1.80 -11.89
C ARG A 93 6.78 -1.42 -12.30
N ALA A 94 6.32 -0.24 -11.89
CA ALA A 94 5.00 0.25 -12.26
C ALA A 94 4.89 0.40 -13.78
N LEU A 95 5.92 0.97 -14.42
CA LEU A 95 6.00 1.04 -15.89
C LEU A 95 6.01 -0.36 -16.52
N ASP A 96 6.79 -1.31 -15.96
CA ASP A 96 6.84 -2.69 -16.44
C ASP A 96 5.49 -3.42 -16.29
N ASN A 97 4.71 -3.06 -15.29
CA ASN A 97 3.39 -3.61 -15.00
C ASN A 97 2.24 -2.84 -15.68
N GLY A 98 2.54 -1.93 -16.62
CA GLY A 98 1.57 -1.25 -17.46
C GLY A 98 0.99 0.04 -16.88
N VAL A 99 1.57 0.59 -15.81
CA VAL A 99 1.27 1.97 -15.38
C VAL A 99 1.97 2.93 -16.34
N THR A 100 1.22 3.86 -16.90
CA THR A 100 1.76 4.82 -17.87
C THR A 100 2.54 5.93 -17.18
N GLN A 101 3.38 6.66 -17.96
CA GLN A 101 4.08 7.85 -17.46
C GLN A 101 3.10 8.90 -16.93
N THR A 102 1.99 9.11 -17.65
CA THR A 102 0.95 10.06 -17.27
C THR A 102 0.30 9.69 -15.93
N GLU A 103 -0.03 8.42 -15.76
CA GLU A 103 -0.58 7.91 -14.49
C GLU A 103 0.42 8.05 -13.33
N LEU A 104 1.71 7.75 -13.55
CA LEU A 104 2.74 7.96 -12.51
C LEU A 104 2.83 9.44 -12.09
N SER A 105 2.83 10.34 -13.05
CA SER A 105 2.81 11.79 -12.77
C SER A 105 1.58 12.19 -11.97
N GLU A 106 0.43 11.63 -12.31
CA GLU A 106 -0.83 11.93 -11.65
C GLU A 106 -0.93 11.32 -10.25
N ILE A 107 -0.34 10.13 -10.02
CA ILE A 107 -0.19 9.55 -8.68
C ILE A 107 0.59 10.50 -7.79
N ILE A 108 1.71 11.03 -8.27
CA ILE A 108 2.56 11.96 -7.51
C ILE A 108 1.77 13.20 -7.11
N ALA A 109 1.06 13.81 -8.05
CA ALA A 109 0.24 15.00 -7.82
C ALA A 109 -0.95 14.73 -6.88
N HIS A 110 -1.54 13.53 -6.96
CA HIS A 110 -2.65 13.14 -6.08
C HIS A 110 -2.18 12.87 -4.65
N VAL A 111 -1.13 12.10 -4.48
CA VAL A 111 -0.62 11.67 -3.16
C VAL A 111 -0.10 12.84 -2.32
N MET A 112 0.45 13.88 -2.94
CA MET A 112 0.97 15.04 -2.21
C MET A 112 -0.09 15.73 -1.34
N TRP A 113 -1.37 15.66 -1.70
CA TRP A 113 -2.47 16.23 -0.91
C TRP A 113 -2.69 15.50 0.42
N TYR A 114 -2.31 14.22 0.49
CA TYR A 114 -2.49 13.36 1.66
C TYR A 114 -1.22 13.20 2.49
N SER A 115 -0.05 13.36 1.86
CA SER A 115 1.25 13.13 2.52
C SER A 115 2.12 14.39 2.62
N GLY A 116 1.65 15.50 2.07
CA GLY A 116 2.33 16.79 2.07
C GLY A 116 3.16 17.07 0.82
N PHE A 117 3.24 18.34 0.45
CA PHE A 117 3.94 18.83 -0.75
C PHE A 117 5.41 18.36 -0.88
N PRO A 118 6.23 18.30 0.21
CA PRO A 118 7.61 17.82 0.11
C PRO A 118 7.74 16.40 -0.42
N THR A 119 6.78 15.51 -0.12
CA THR A 119 6.78 14.14 -0.64
C THR A 119 6.57 14.12 -2.16
N GLY A 120 5.68 14.99 -2.66
CA GLY A 120 5.45 15.19 -4.09
C GLY A 120 6.69 15.70 -4.82
N VAL A 121 7.39 16.70 -4.26
CA VAL A 121 8.64 17.24 -4.84
C VAL A 121 9.72 16.17 -4.92
N ASN A 122 9.89 15.37 -3.86
CA ASN A 122 10.83 14.24 -3.86
C ASN A 122 10.46 13.22 -4.94
N ALA A 123 9.20 12.81 -5.01
CA ALA A 123 8.73 11.82 -5.98
C ALA A 123 8.86 12.32 -7.43
N ALA A 124 8.59 13.61 -7.69
CA ALA A 124 8.75 14.22 -9.01
C ALA A 124 10.21 14.17 -9.48
N ARG A 125 11.18 14.38 -8.57
CA ARG A 125 12.60 14.22 -8.90
C ARG A 125 12.94 12.78 -9.25
N VAL A 126 12.49 11.83 -8.43
CA VAL A 126 12.75 10.39 -8.63
C VAL A 126 12.16 9.91 -9.95
N VAL A 127 10.93 10.29 -10.28
CA VAL A 127 10.29 9.85 -11.53
C VAL A 127 10.98 10.41 -12.77
N ALA A 128 11.47 11.65 -12.71
CA ALA A 128 12.24 12.24 -13.81
C ALA A 128 13.54 11.46 -14.07
N GLU A 129 14.22 11.04 -13.02
CA GLU A 129 15.41 10.19 -13.13
C GLU A 129 15.06 8.82 -13.73
N VAL A 130 13.99 8.17 -13.27
CA VAL A 130 13.52 6.88 -13.82
C VAL A 130 13.15 7.00 -15.29
N PHE A 131 12.47 8.08 -15.70
CA PHE A 131 12.13 8.30 -17.13
C PHE A 131 13.40 8.48 -17.96
N SER A 132 14.36 9.29 -17.48
CA SER A 132 15.64 9.49 -18.16
C SER A 132 16.43 8.19 -18.33
N GLU A 133 16.55 7.38 -17.27
CA GLU A 133 17.25 6.08 -17.30
C GLU A 133 16.62 5.08 -18.28
N ARG A 134 15.32 5.19 -18.52
CA ARG A 134 14.57 4.35 -19.46
C ARG A 134 14.45 4.94 -20.87
N GLY A 135 15.07 6.09 -21.13
CA GLY A 135 14.96 6.79 -22.42
C GLY A 135 13.53 7.28 -22.75
N LEU A 136 12.71 7.46 -21.72
CA LEU A 136 11.34 7.95 -21.89
C LEU A 136 11.35 9.49 -21.88
N PRO A 137 10.57 10.16 -22.76
CA PRO A 137 10.48 11.61 -22.75
C PRO A 137 9.82 12.10 -21.45
N ASN A 138 10.26 13.25 -20.96
CA ASN A 138 9.53 13.92 -19.89
C ASN A 138 8.12 14.27 -20.39
N ILE A 139 7.13 14.13 -19.51
CA ILE A 139 5.77 14.55 -19.82
C ILE A 139 5.83 16.07 -20.04
N PRO A 140 5.38 16.57 -21.21
CA PRO A 140 5.32 18.01 -21.42
C PRO A 140 4.52 18.61 -20.26
N SER A 141 5.01 19.68 -19.69
CA SER A 141 4.24 20.51 -18.78
C SER A 141 3.06 21.09 -19.58
N GLY A 142 2.03 20.28 -19.75
CA GLY A 142 0.72 20.77 -20.11
C GLY A 142 0.35 21.67 -18.96
N ALA A 143 0.46 22.96 -19.17
CA ALA A 143 -0.18 23.89 -18.28
C ALA A 143 -1.62 23.42 -18.19
N SER A 144 -1.97 22.77 -17.10
CA SER A 144 -3.36 22.64 -16.72
C SER A 144 -3.83 24.07 -16.45
N SER A 145 -4.16 24.76 -17.51
CA SER A 145 -4.83 26.06 -17.46
C SER A 145 -6.31 25.91 -17.14
N ARG A 146 -6.69 24.77 -16.54
CA ARG A 146 -8.01 24.64 -15.96
C ARG A 146 -8.05 25.53 -14.74
N GLN A 147 -8.61 26.71 -14.93
CA GLN A 147 -9.21 27.42 -13.81
C GLN A 147 -10.26 26.49 -13.19
N PRO A 148 -10.27 26.36 -11.86
CA PRO A 148 -11.39 25.70 -11.17
C PRO A 148 -12.69 26.26 -11.73
N PRO A 149 -13.76 25.48 -11.89
CA PRO A 149 -15.05 25.98 -12.31
C PRO A 149 -15.42 27.18 -11.42
N ALA A 150 -15.95 28.24 -12.04
CA ALA A 150 -16.28 29.49 -11.36
C ALA A 150 -17.27 29.28 -10.19
N ASP A 151 -18.00 28.17 -10.22
CA ASP A 151 -18.98 27.79 -9.19
C ASP A 151 -18.96 26.25 -9.05
N PRO A 152 -17.94 25.66 -8.38
CA PRO A 152 -17.87 24.21 -8.21
C PRO A 152 -18.98 23.77 -7.26
N GLU A 153 -19.71 22.73 -7.64
CA GLU A 153 -20.50 21.98 -6.68
C GLU A 153 -19.56 21.47 -5.56
N LEU A 154 -19.72 22.07 -4.37
CA LEU A 154 -18.82 21.80 -3.26
C LEU A 154 -19.15 20.44 -2.66
N GLU A 155 -18.18 19.53 -2.59
CA GLU A 155 -18.37 18.21 -1.97
C GLU A 155 -18.52 18.31 -0.45
N PHE A 156 -17.88 19.30 0.16
CA PHE A 156 -17.89 19.52 1.61
C PHE A 156 -18.09 21.00 1.96
N PRO A 157 -19.29 21.59 1.68
CA PRO A 157 -19.52 23.02 1.89
C PRO A 157 -19.36 23.45 3.35
N ASP A 158 -19.70 22.57 4.28
CA ASP A 158 -19.66 22.83 5.74
C ASP A 158 -18.42 22.27 6.43
N ALA A 159 -17.44 21.73 5.68
CA ALA A 159 -16.20 21.23 6.27
C ALA A 159 -15.38 22.36 6.87
N TYR A 160 -14.74 22.09 8.00
CA TYR A 160 -13.75 22.98 8.62
C TYR A 160 -14.21 24.43 8.82
N PRO A 161 -15.36 24.69 9.49
CA PRO A 161 -15.90 26.04 9.64
C PRO A 161 -14.91 27.00 10.39
N GLN A 162 -14.03 26.46 11.22
CA GLN A 162 -13.01 27.24 11.94
C GLN A 162 -11.75 27.54 11.08
N THR A 163 -11.60 26.86 9.94
CA THR A 163 -10.48 27.04 9.00
C THR A 163 -11.02 27.15 7.57
N PRO A 164 -11.71 28.26 7.23
CA PRO A 164 -12.42 28.39 5.95
C PRO A 164 -11.51 28.26 4.73
N TYR A 165 -10.27 28.76 4.83
CA TYR A 165 -9.30 28.59 3.73
C TYR A 165 -8.93 27.13 3.48
N LEU A 166 -8.81 26.30 4.53
CA LEU A 166 -8.61 24.85 4.37
C LEU A 166 -9.82 24.18 3.69
N ARG A 167 -11.02 24.57 4.08
CA ARG A 167 -12.25 24.11 3.41
C ARG A 167 -12.25 24.48 1.92
N ASP A 168 -11.86 25.71 1.59
CA ASP A 168 -11.83 26.18 0.20
C ASP A 168 -10.77 25.42 -0.62
N LEU A 169 -9.57 25.16 -0.07
CA LEU A 169 -8.56 24.30 -0.69
C LEU A 169 -9.11 22.87 -0.90
N LEU A 170 -9.75 22.29 0.09
CA LEU A 170 -10.36 20.96 0.00
C LEU A 170 -11.36 20.90 -1.15
N ASN A 171 -12.33 21.80 -1.17
CA ASN A 171 -13.41 21.78 -2.15
C ASN A 171 -12.94 22.17 -3.56
N GLN A 172 -12.20 23.27 -3.70
CA GLN A 172 -11.88 23.83 -5.00
C GLN A 172 -10.66 23.14 -5.67
N VAL A 173 -9.63 22.78 -4.89
CA VAL A 173 -8.41 22.25 -5.45
C VAL A 173 -8.39 20.71 -5.36
N VAL A 174 -8.67 20.15 -4.19
CA VAL A 174 -8.59 18.68 -4.04
C VAL A 174 -9.73 18.02 -4.81
N TYR A 175 -10.99 18.34 -4.50
CA TYR A 175 -12.13 17.62 -5.07
C TYR A 175 -12.63 18.17 -6.40
N ALA A 176 -12.71 19.49 -6.59
CA ALA A 176 -13.20 20.04 -7.85
C ALA A 176 -12.17 20.00 -8.98
N GLU A 177 -10.87 20.02 -8.66
CA GLU A 177 -9.80 19.95 -9.65
C GLU A 177 -9.12 18.57 -9.64
N THR A 178 -8.33 18.25 -8.60
CA THR A 178 -7.45 17.06 -8.59
C THR A 178 -8.22 15.75 -8.77
N TRP A 179 -9.33 15.57 -8.03
CA TRP A 179 -10.14 14.35 -8.14
C TRP A 179 -10.90 14.21 -9.47
N LYS A 180 -11.07 15.30 -10.22
CA LYS A 180 -11.78 15.29 -11.52
C LYS A 180 -10.85 15.25 -12.72
N ARG A 181 -9.54 15.21 -12.52
CA ARG A 181 -8.56 15.04 -13.60
C ARG A 181 -8.71 13.67 -14.25
N SER A 182 -8.68 13.62 -15.58
CA SER A 182 -8.94 12.43 -16.39
C SER A 182 -7.80 11.41 -16.42
N GLU A 183 -6.61 11.82 -15.99
CA GLU A 183 -5.37 11.05 -16.09
C GLU A 183 -5.31 9.83 -15.13
N LEU A 184 -6.16 9.84 -14.10
CA LEU A 184 -6.44 8.67 -13.26
C LEU A 184 -7.95 8.53 -13.07
N SER A 185 -8.42 7.29 -13.13
CA SER A 185 -9.83 6.99 -12.86
C SER A 185 -10.21 7.29 -11.40
N PRO A 186 -11.49 7.60 -11.09
CA PRO A 186 -11.96 7.72 -9.71
C PRO A 186 -11.70 6.46 -8.88
N ARG A 187 -11.75 5.28 -9.49
CA ARG A 187 -11.42 4.00 -8.87
C ARG A 187 -9.95 3.96 -8.45
N ASP A 188 -9.03 4.26 -9.38
CA ASP A 188 -7.59 4.22 -9.11
C ASP A 188 -7.20 5.25 -8.03
N ARG A 189 -7.77 6.47 -8.08
CA ARG A 189 -7.58 7.49 -7.02
C ARG A 189 -8.03 6.97 -5.66
N SER A 190 -9.18 6.30 -5.60
CA SER A 190 -9.70 5.75 -4.35
C SER A 190 -8.81 4.65 -3.77
N MET A 191 -8.33 3.72 -4.61
CA MET A 191 -7.39 2.68 -4.18
C MET A 191 -6.10 3.27 -3.60
N ILE A 192 -5.53 4.25 -4.30
CA ILE A 192 -4.32 4.97 -3.87
C ILE A 192 -4.57 5.67 -2.53
N THR A 193 -5.71 6.34 -2.37
CA THR A 193 -6.00 7.09 -1.15
C THR A 193 -6.24 6.18 0.05
N VAL A 194 -6.93 5.04 -0.13
CA VAL A 194 -7.06 4.02 0.92
C VAL A 194 -5.68 3.49 1.32
N ALA A 195 -4.81 3.21 0.35
CA ALA A 195 -3.46 2.72 0.61
C ALA A 195 -2.61 3.74 1.40
N VAL A 196 -2.62 5.01 0.98
CA VAL A 196 -1.89 6.09 1.65
C VAL A 196 -2.43 6.33 3.06
N GLY A 197 -3.75 6.42 3.23
CA GLY A 197 -4.38 6.57 4.54
C GLY A 197 -4.05 5.42 5.48
N THR A 198 -4.01 4.18 4.97
CA THR A 198 -3.58 3.00 5.72
C THR A 198 -2.13 3.14 6.16
N ALA A 199 -1.22 3.47 5.24
CA ALA A 199 0.21 3.59 5.52
C ALA A 199 0.53 4.68 6.54
N LEU A 200 -0.18 5.79 6.49
CA LEU A 200 -0.02 6.93 7.40
C LEU A 200 -0.79 6.76 8.73
N TYR A 201 -1.48 5.64 8.95
CA TYR A 201 -2.32 5.41 10.13
C TYR A 201 -3.44 6.45 10.29
N ALA A 202 -3.90 7.04 9.19
CA ALA A 202 -4.89 8.12 9.18
C ALA A 202 -6.31 7.55 9.28
N SER A 203 -6.73 7.15 10.48
CA SER A 203 -7.95 6.36 10.73
C SER A 203 -9.22 7.00 10.19
N SER A 204 -9.40 8.32 10.36
CA SER A 204 -10.57 9.04 9.85
C SER A 204 -10.60 9.06 8.32
N GLU A 205 -9.44 9.27 7.70
CA GLU A 205 -9.29 9.28 6.24
C GLU A 205 -9.53 7.89 5.65
N VAL A 206 -9.00 6.83 6.29
CA VAL A 206 -9.29 5.44 5.87
C VAL A 206 -10.79 5.17 5.91
N ARG A 207 -11.48 5.56 6.99
CA ARG A 207 -12.94 5.37 7.11
C ARG A 207 -13.70 6.04 5.97
N TYR A 208 -13.41 7.30 5.71
CA TYR A 208 -14.05 8.06 4.65
C TYR A 208 -13.74 7.46 3.27
N HIS A 209 -12.45 7.21 2.99
CA HIS A 209 -12.02 6.76 1.67
C HIS A 209 -12.32 5.29 1.36
N VAL A 210 -12.46 4.40 2.34
CA VAL A 210 -13.01 3.05 2.12
C VAL A 210 -14.46 3.16 1.61
N GLY A 211 -15.28 4.02 2.22
CA GLY A 211 -16.63 4.28 1.76
C GLY A 211 -16.66 4.86 0.34
N ARG A 212 -15.79 5.82 0.04
CA ARG A 212 -15.66 6.41 -1.30
C ARG A 212 -15.15 5.41 -2.33
N ALA A 213 -14.22 4.54 -1.96
CA ALA A 213 -13.69 3.50 -2.84
C ALA A 213 -14.79 2.54 -3.31
N LEU A 214 -15.65 2.10 -2.40
CA LEU A 214 -16.84 1.29 -2.74
C LEU A 214 -17.76 2.02 -3.72
N ASN A 215 -18.01 3.32 -3.51
CA ASN A 215 -18.84 4.13 -4.41
C ASN A 215 -18.19 4.28 -5.81
N ASN A 216 -16.88 4.28 -5.89
CA ASN A 216 -16.10 4.39 -7.14
C ASN A 216 -15.77 3.03 -7.78
N GLY A 217 -16.42 1.95 -7.32
CA GLY A 217 -16.33 0.62 -7.93
C GLY A 217 -15.15 -0.22 -7.48
N VAL A 218 -14.44 0.15 -6.42
CA VAL A 218 -13.47 -0.74 -5.76
C VAL A 218 -14.26 -1.76 -4.94
N THR A 219 -14.03 -3.03 -5.16
CA THR A 219 -14.75 -4.10 -4.47
C THR A 219 -14.25 -4.27 -3.03
N GLN A 220 -15.04 -4.94 -2.20
CA GLN A 220 -14.69 -5.30 -0.84
C GLN A 220 -13.42 -6.16 -0.80
N ASP A 221 -13.29 -7.12 -1.73
CA ASP A 221 -12.12 -7.99 -1.83
C ASP A 221 -10.85 -7.21 -2.22
N GLU A 222 -10.99 -6.25 -3.15
CA GLU A 222 -9.87 -5.38 -3.52
C GLU A 222 -9.43 -4.50 -2.34
N ILE A 223 -10.35 -3.93 -1.57
CA ILE A 223 -10.03 -3.14 -0.37
C ILE A 223 -9.29 -4.01 0.66
N SER A 224 -9.76 -5.22 0.91
CA SER A 224 -9.12 -6.18 1.80
C SER A 224 -7.69 -6.51 1.34
N GLU A 225 -7.50 -6.65 0.04
CA GLU A 225 -6.20 -6.94 -0.57
C GLU A 225 -5.27 -5.74 -0.55
N ILE A 226 -5.78 -4.51 -0.74
CA ILE A 226 -5.01 -3.27 -0.57
C ILE A 226 -4.44 -3.19 0.84
N ILE A 227 -5.28 -3.38 1.85
CA ILE A 227 -4.88 -3.35 3.27
C ILE A 227 -3.80 -4.40 3.54
N THR A 228 -4.01 -5.62 3.07
CA THR A 228 -3.05 -6.73 3.22
C THR A 228 -1.72 -6.42 2.53
N HIS A 229 -1.76 -5.91 1.31
CA HIS A 229 -0.57 -5.56 0.55
C HIS A 229 0.23 -4.42 1.21
N VAL A 230 -0.45 -3.35 1.59
CA VAL A 230 0.16 -2.17 2.22
C VAL A 230 0.85 -2.51 3.55
N THR A 231 0.35 -3.50 4.27
CA THR A 231 0.95 -4.00 5.52
C THR A 231 2.44 -4.33 5.39
N PHE A 232 2.87 -4.86 4.24
CA PHE A 232 4.28 -5.19 3.99
C PHE A 232 5.18 -3.98 3.72
N TYR A 233 4.59 -2.83 3.44
CA TYR A 233 5.30 -1.57 3.17
C TYR A 233 5.25 -0.58 4.34
N SER A 234 4.20 -0.66 5.17
CA SER A 234 3.98 0.27 6.28
C SER A 234 3.93 -0.39 7.66
N GLY A 235 4.02 -1.71 7.71
CA GLY A 235 4.02 -2.52 8.93
C GLY A 235 2.63 -3.06 9.33
N PHE A 236 2.62 -4.18 10.05
CA PHE A 236 1.40 -4.85 10.49
C PHE A 236 0.46 -3.98 11.34
N PRO A 237 0.94 -3.09 12.22
CA PRO A 237 0.05 -2.20 12.97
C PRO A 237 -0.88 -1.35 12.11
N THR A 238 -0.42 -0.87 10.96
CA THR A 238 -1.23 -0.06 10.04
C THR A 238 -2.33 -0.88 9.39
N GLY A 239 -2.00 -2.09 8.92
CA GLY A 239 -2.97 -3.02 8.35
C GLY A 239 -4.03 -3.49 9.34
N VAL A 240 -3.64 -3.80 10.58
CA VAL A 240 -4.57 -4.18 11.65
C VAL A 240 -5.59 -3.06 11.92
N ASN A 241 -5.12 -1.81 12.02
CA ASN A 241 -6.01 -0.67 12.20
C ASN A 241 -6.95 -0.48 11.00
N ALA A 242 -6.41 -0.51 9.78
CA ALA A 242 -7.20 -0.34 8.57
C ALA A 242 -8.23 -1.47 8.36
N SER A 243 -7.87 -2.73 8.68
CA SER A 243 -8.79 -3.86 8.63
C SER A 243 -9.99 -3.67 9.56
N ARG A 244 -9.76 -3.19 10.80
CA ARG A 244 -10.85 -2.88 11.73
C ARG A 244 -11.78 -1.81 11.16
N ILE A 245 -11.20 -0.73 10.64
CA ILE A 245 -11.98 0.39 10.07
C ILE A 245 -12.76 -0.05 8.83
N ALA A 246 -12.14 -0.85 7.95
CA ALA A 246 -12.81 -1.37 6.75
C ALA A 246 -14.00 -2.26 7.14
N ALA A 247 -13.83 -3.15 8.15
CA ALA A 247 -14.93 -3.97 8.65
C ALA A 247 -16.11 -3.13 9.15
N GLU A 248 -15.84 -2.07 9.93
CA GLU A 248 -16.87 -1.15 10.40
C GLU A 248 -17.62 -0.45 9.25
N VAL A 249 -16.91 -0.05 8.18
CA VAL A 249 -17.53 0.55 6.99
C VAL A 249 -18.34 -0.48 6.21
N PHE A 250 -17.84 -1.72 6.06
CA PHE A 250 -18.56 -2.80 5.39
C PHE A 250 -19.86 -3.13 6.12
N GLU A 251 -19.80 -3.32 7.44
CA GLU A 251 -20.95 -3.58 8.28
C GLU A 251 -21.98 -2.45 8.19
N GLY A 252 -21.54 -1.19 8.31
CA GLY A 252 -22.40 -0.01 8.19
C GLY A 252 -23.09 0.14 6.81
N ARG A 253 -22.60 -0.57 5.81
CA ARG A 253 -23.19 -0.64 4.45
C ARG A 253 -23.98 -1.93 4.18
N GLY A 254 -24.11 -2.79 5.17
CA GLY A 254 -24.79 -4.08 5.02
C GLY A 254 -24.03 -5.09 4.15
N LEU A 255 -22.73 -4.89 3.96
CA LEU A 255 -21.90 -5.84 3.23
C LEU A 255 -21.50 -7.02 4.12
N PRO A 256 -21.37 -8.24 3.57
CA PRO A 256 -21.02 -9.41 4.35
C PRO A 256 -19.60 -9.27 4.93
N LEU A 257 -19.43 -9.65 6.19
CA LEU A 257 -18.11 -9.70 6.80
C LEU A 257 -17.51 -11.10 6.69
N ALA A 258 -16.23 -11.18 6.38
CA ALA A 258 -15.47 -12.42 6.50
C ALA A 258 -15.37 -12.83 7.97
N GLY A 259 -15.30 -14.14 8.23
CA GLY A 259 -15.06 -14.66 9.57
C GLY A 259 -13.64 -14.35 10.06
N GLY A 260 -13.42 -14.47 11.37
CA GLY A 260 -12.12 -14.34 11.98
C GLY A 260 -11.83 -12.98 12.62
N ARG A 261 -10.59 -12.78 13.06
CA ARG A 261 -10.18 -11.62 13.88
C ARG A 261 -10.07 -10.31 13.08
N PHE A 262 -9.90 -10.41 11.76
CA PHE A 262 -9.67 -9.27 10.87
C PHE A 262 -10.65 -9.29 9.69
N PRO A 263 -11.95 -9.05 9.92
CA PRO A 263 -12.97 -9.23 8.88
C PRO A 263 -12.82 -8.29 7.67
N GLY A 264 -12.17 -7.14 7.85
CA GLY A 264 -11.89 -6.17 6.76
C GLY A 264 -10.68 -6.52 5.91
N ALA A 265 -9.84 -7.47 6.35
CA ALA A 265 -8.70 -8.03 5.62
C ALA A 265 -8.37 -9.42 6.18
N PRO A 266 -9.14 -10.46 5.86
CA PRO A 266 -9.09 -11.75 6.57
C PRO A 266 -7.74 -12.45 6.46
N TYR A 267 -7.06 -12.36 5.33
CA TYR A 267 -5.75 -12.95 5.13
C TYR A 267 -4.68 -12.38 6.08
N LEU A 268 -4.87 -11.16 6.58
CA LEU A 268 -4.00 -10.56 7.58
C LEU A 268 -3.92 -11.41 8.87
N GLY A 269 -5.00 -12.11 9.22
CA GLY A 269 -5.05 -13.02 10.38
C GLY A 269 -4.11 -14.21 10.22
N GLU A 270 -4.06 -14.80 9.04
CA GLU A 270 -3.16 -15.90 8.71
C GLU A 270 -1.70 -15.45 8.76
N LEU A 271 -1.39 -14.29 8.15
CA LEU A 271 -0.05 -13.70 8.17
C LEU A 271 0.41 -13.36 9.60
N ILE A 272 -0.45 -12.81 10.43
CA ILE A 272 -0.12 -12.49 11.82
C ILE A 272 0.14 -13.78 12.60
N GLY A 273 -0.70 -14.80 12.45
CA GLY A 273 -0.52 -16.08 13.14
C GLY A 273 0.71 -16.83 12.68
N GLY A 274 0.89 -17.00 11.37
CA GLY A 274 1.98 -17.77 10.78
C GLY A 274 3.30 -16.99 10.76
N LEU A 275 3.36 -15.89 10.03
CA LEU A 275 4.61 -15.16 9.80
C LEU A 275 5.05 -14.34 11.02
N VAL A 276 4.14 -13.52 11.61
CA VAL A 276 4.55 -12.62 12.69
C VAL A 276 4.85 -13.41 13.96
N TYR A 277 3.85 -14.11 14.50
CA TYR A 277 4.02 -14.81 15.79
C TYR A 277 4.57 -16.21 15.63
N GLY A 278 4.20 -16.95 14.58
CA GLY A 278 4.68 -18.31 14.34
C GLY A 278 6.15 -18.37 13.94
N GLU A 279 6.62 -17.43 13.11
CA GLU A 279 8.02 -17.39 12.68
C GLU A 279 8.81 -16.27 13.36
N THR A 280 8.49 -14.99 13.07
CA THR A 280 9.35 -13.85 13.45
C THR A 280 9.53 -13.72 14.95
N TRP A 281 8.45 -13.82 15.73
CA TRP A 281 8.52 -13.71 17.18
C TRP A 281 9.10 -14.94 17.89
N SER A 282 9.08 -16.12 17.25
CA SER A 282 9.66 -17.36 17.78
C SER A 282 11.16 -17.52 17.53
N ARG A 283 11.77 -16.64 16.74
CA ARG A 283 13.21 -16.70 16.42
C ARG A 283 14.06 -16.42 17.66
N GLU A 284 15.06 -17.26 17.90
CA GLU A 284 15.93 -17.24 19.08
C GLU A 284 16.94 -16.08 19.12
N GLN A 285 17.23 -15.44 17.94
CA GLN A 285 18.29 -14.43 17.81
C GLN A 285 18.00 -13.10 18.55
N LEU A 286 16.76 -12.91 18.99
CA LEU A 286 16.35 -11.78 19.81
C LEU A 286 15.29 -12.26 20.80
N SER A 287 15.44 -11.91 22.08
CA SER A 287 14.48 -12.29 23.11
C SER A 287 13.09 -11.69 22.88
N THR A 288 12.04 -12.32 23.40
CA THR A 288 10.67 -11.77 23.35
C THR A 288 10.56 -10.42 24.06
N ARG A 289 11.35 -10.22 25.12
CA ARG A 289 11.50 -8.95 25.83
C ARG A 289 12.03 -7.85 24.91
N ASP A 290 13.14 -8.11 24.23
CA ASP A 290 13.80 -7.11 23.37
C ASP A 290 13.02 -6.87 22.07
N ARG A 291 12.30 -7.88 21.55
CA ARG A 291 11.31 -7.68 20.48
C ARG A 291 10.19 -6.76 20.92
N SER A 292 9.73 -6.85 22.17
CA SER A 292 8.73 -5.94 22.71
C SER A 292 9.24 -4.52 22.80
N LEU A 293 10.49 -4.31 23.24
CA LEU A 293 11.13 -2.99 23.21
C LEU A 293 11.11 -2.35 21.82
N ALA A 294 11.60 -3.09 20.83
CA ALA A 294 11.63 -2.60 19.44
C ALA A 294 10.22 -2.29 18.90
N THR A 295 9.24 -3.14 19.21
CA THR A 295 7.87 -2.97 18.73
C THR A 295 7.15 -1.81 19.41
N ILE A 296 7.37 -1.60 20.72
CA ILE A 296 6.87 -0.43 21.44
C ILE A 296 7.47 0.85 20.86
N ALA A 297 8.79 0.88 20.61
CA ALA A 297 9.46 2.03 20.01
C ALA A 297 8.85 2.41 18.63
N VAL A 298 8.64 1.43 17.76
CA VAL A 298 8.06 1.67 16.43
C VAL A 298 6.62 2.17 16.52
N THR A 299 5.78 1.53 17.34
CA THR A 299 4.37 1.91 17.49
C THR A 299 4.20 3.26 18.16
N LEU A 300 5.10 3.61 19.08
CA LEU A 300 5.16 4.93 19.70
C LEU A 300 5.57 6.00 18.68
N ALA A 301 6.68 5.81 17.99
CA ALA A 301 7.19 6.75 17.00
C ALA A 301 6.20 6.99 15.84
N GLY A 302 5.47 5.95 15.44
CA GLY A 302 4.42 6.01 14.42
C GLY A 302 3.07 6.57 14.90
N TYR A 303 2.95 7.00 16.16
CA TYR A 303 1.70 7.48 16.77
C TYR A 303 0.53 6.48 16.67
N GLN A 304 0.84 5.17 16.69
CA GLN A 304 -0.09 4.06 16.48
C GLN A 304 -0.75 3.65 17.82
N SER A 305 -1.57 4.52 18.38
CA SER A 305 -2.05 4.45 19.78
C SER A 305 -2.70 3.11 20.17
N ASP A 306 -3.55 2.54 19.32
CA ASP A 306 -4.22 1.25 19.61
C ASP A 306 -3.22 0.10 19.65
N GLN A 307 -2.26 0.09 18.72
CA GLN A 307 -1.21 -0.93 18.66
C GLN A 307 -0.19 -0.74 19.79
N LEU A 308 0.16 0.50 20.09
CA LEU A 308 1.01 0.81 21.24
C LEU A 308 0.41 0.26 22.55
N ARG A 309 -0.90 0.41 22.77
CA ARG A 309 -1.60 -0.13 23.93
C ARG A 309 -1.44 -1.67 24.03
N VAL A 310 -1.61 -2.37 22.92
CA VAL A 310 -1.44 -3.83 22.87
C VAL A 310 0.01 -4.22 23.19
N HIS A 311 0.97 -3.54 22.59
CA HIS A 311 2.38 -3.89 22.72
C HIS A 311 2.99 -3.44 24.06
N LEU A 312 2.49 -2.41 24.71
CA LEU A 312 2.87 -2.05 26.09
C LEU A 312 2.44 -3.16 27.07
N ARG A 313 1.19 -3.65 26.99
CA ARG A 313 0.74 -4.78 27.81
C ARG A 313 1.60 -6.02 27.59
N ARG A 314 1.86 -6.36 26.33
CA ARG A 314 2.71 -7.50 25.98
C ARG A 314 4.17 -7.31 26.44
N GLY A 315 4.69 -6.09 26.40
CA GLY A 315 6.03 -5.77 26.90
C GLY A 315 6.17 -6.10 28.38
N LEU A 316 5.20 -5.70 29.21
CA LEU A 316 5.12 -6.07 30.62
C LEU A 316 5.03 -7.60 30.80
N ASP A 317 4.19 -8.28 30.01
CA ASP A 317 4.04 -9.75 30.07
C ASP A 317 5.33 -10.47 29.64
N ASN A 318 6.14 -9.87 28.78
CA ASN A 318 7.42 -10.40 28.31
C ASN A 318 8.62 -9.96 29.19
N GLY A 319 8.36 -9.36 30.36
CA GLY A 319 9.37 -9.07 31.38
C GLY A 319 10.02 -7.69 31.30
N LEU A 320 9.45 -6.73 30.54
CA LEU A 320 9.86 -5.35 30.67
C LEU A 320 9.35 -4.77 31.99
N THR A 321 10.22 -4.05 32.69
CA THR A 321 9.85 -3.31 33.89
C THR A 321 9.13 -2.00 33.53
N THR A 322 8.39 -1.44 34.48
CA THR A 322 7.74 -0.13 34.30
C THR A 322 8.75 0.98 34.03
N GLN A 323 9.91 0.93 34.72
CA GLN A 323 10.98 1.91 34.54
C GLN A 323 11.60 1.82 33.13
N GLU A 324 11.87 0.63 32.62
CA GLU A 324 12.41 0.46 31.25
C GLU A 324 11.46 0.97 30.18
N ILE A 325 10.15 0.78 30.36
CA ILE A 325 9.17 1.35 29.43
C ILE A 325 9.12 2.89 29.53
N ALA A 326 9.21 3.45 30.71
CA ALA A 326 9.25 4.90 30.91
C ALA A 326 10.48 5.52 30.23
N GLU A 327 11.66 4.91 30.42
CA GLU A 327 12.90 5.33 29.75
C GLU A 327 12.81 5.20 28.22
N LEU A 328 12.20 4.11 27.74
CA LEU A 328 11.95 3.92 26.30
C LEU A 328 11.07 5.05 25.74
N ILE A 329 9.98 5.41 26.43
CA ILE A 329 9.12 6.52 26.01
C ILE A 329 9.91 7.82 25.97
N ALA A 330 10.71 8.12 26.99
CA ALA A 330 11.56 9.30 27.02
C ALA A 330 12.56 9.32 25.87
N GLN A 331 13.26 8.22 25.64
CA GLN A 331 14.24 8.07 24.56
C GLN A 331 13.60 8.30 23.18
N VAL A 332 12.49 7.62 22.88
CA VAL A 332 11.81 7.74 21.58
C VAL A 332 11.27 9.15 21.35
N THR A 333 10.83 9.84 22.42
CA THR A 333 10.35 11.23 22.35
C THR A 333 11.39 12.19 21.74
N LEU A 334 12.68 11.97 22.00
CA LEU A 334 13.75 12.80 21.44
C LEU A 334 13.87 12.68 19.91
N TYR A 335 13.41 11.57 19.33
CA TYR A 335 13.49 11.30 17.89
C TYR A 335 12.16 11.49 17.16
N SER A 336 11.02 11.30 17.84
CA SER A 336 9.68 11.38 17.25
C SER A 336 8.85 12.59 17.68
N GLY A 337 9.38 13.38 18.62
CA GLY A 337 8.78 14.61 19.10
C GLY A 337 7.89 14.43 20.35
N PHE A 338 7.75 15.51 21.13
CA PHE A 338 6.98 15.53 22.38
C PHE A 338 5.52 15.02 22.27
N PRO A 339 4.76 15.32 21.20
CA PRO A 339 3.39 14.82 21.11
C PRO A 339 3.29 13.28 21.18
N THR A 340 4.25 12.57 20.58
CA THR A 340 4.28 11.10 20.64
C THR A 340 4.57 10.59 22.04
N GLY A 341 5.54 11.21 22.71
CA GLY A 341 5.89 10.88 24.09
C GLY A 341 4.76 11.14 25.08
N VAL A 342 4.11 12.29 24.99
CA VAL A 342 2.93 12.63 25.82
C VAL A 342 1.80 11.61 25.62
N ASN A 343 1.50 11.27 24.38
CA ASN A 343 0.48 10.25 24.07
C ASN A 343 0.88 8.88 24.63
N GLY A 344 2.13 8.45 24.43
CA GLY A 344 2.66 7.19 24.94
C GLY A 344 2.61 7.10 26.46
N SER A 345 3.07 8.16 27.15
CA SER A 345 3.02 8.23 28.61
C SER A 345 1.60 8.15 29.16
N ARG A 346 0.64 8.84 28.52
CA ARG A 346 -0.77 8.75 28.92
C ARG A 346 -1.33 7.33 28.78
N ILE A 347 -1.07 6.67 27.62
CA ILE A 347 -1.52 5.29 27.39
C ILE A 347 -0.87 4.34 28.40
N PHE A 348 0.42 4.52 28.68
CA PHE A 348 1.12 3.68 29.64
C PHE A 348 0.58 3.84 31.06
N ALA A 349 0.35 5.08 31.51
CA ALA A 349 -0.27 5.33 32.80
C ALA A 349 -1.69 4.73 32.94
N GLU A 350 -2.48 4.71 31.88
CA GLU A 350 -3.77 4.03 31.84
C GLU A 350 -3.62 2.51 32.06
N ILE A 351 -2.67 1.87 31.37
CA ILE A 351 -2.39 0.44 31.49
C ILE A 351 -1.92 0.08 32.90
N LEU A 352 -1.04 0.89 33.49
CA LEU A 352 -0.55 0.65 34.87
C LEU A 352 -1.70 0.71 35.86
N ARG A 353 -2.59 1.70 35.75
CA ARG A 353 -3.80 1.79 36.62
C ARG A 353 -4.73 0.58 36.42
N GLU A 354 -4.98 0.16 35.20
CA GLU A 354 -5.80 -1.03 34.89
C GLU A 354 -5.23 -2.31 35.51
N ARG A 355 -3.89 -2.40 35.63
CA ARG A 355 -3.18 -3.56 36.19
C ARG A 355 -2.90 -3.42 37.71
N GLY A 356 -3.25 -2.30 38.33
CA GLY A 356 -2.92 -2.04 39.75
C GLY A 356 -1.41 -1.93 40.02
N MET A 357 -0.63 -1.55 39.01
CA MET A 357 0.83 -1.41 39.11
C MET A 357 1.20 0.02 39.48
N PRO A 358 2.29 0.23 40.29
CA PRO A 358 2.76 1.57 40.60
C PRO A 358 3.27 2.29 39.35
N LEU A 359 3.14 3.62 39.35
CA LEU A 359 3.81 4.46 38.38
C LEU A 359 5.33 4.39 38.59
N PRO A 360 6.11 4.46 37.51
CA PRO A 360 7.57 4.59 37.63
C PRO A 360 7.95 5.90 38.31
N ASP A 361 9.10 5.92 38.97
CA ASP A 361 9.65 7.11 39.67
C ASP A 361 10.10 8.20 38.69
#